data_f67ed08e759b9e371898614684e5fa9a
#
_entry.id   f67ed08e759b9e371898614684e5fa9a
#
_cell.length_a   1.000
_cell.length_b   1.000
_cell.length_c   1.000
_cell.angle_alpha   90.00
_cell.angle_beta   90.00
_cell.angle_gamma   90.00
#
_symmetry.space_group_name_H-M   'P 1'
#
loop_
_entity.id
_entity.type
_entity.pdbx_description
1 polymer ?
#
loop_
_entity_poly.entity_id
_entity_poly.type
_entity_poly.pdbx_seq_one_letter_code
_entity_poly.pdbx_strand_id
1 'polypeptide(L)'
;MNLLYALESVRTPFWDAVFSAVTHLGEETVFMVAAILIFWCVSKQEGYYLLLMGFFGTVVNQFLKLLFRIPRPWVRDPDFTIVESARAQATGYSFPSGHTQNAVATFGGIARSTRRPWVRWACVAVLLLVSFSRLYLGVHTPLDVGVSFAVAGVMVLTLYPLIRQADRKPSLMAGLIAGMLLVGIAYLVFAYVYPFPADVDAANLAHGQENGWKLLGATCLLYTSDAADE
;
A
#
# COMPACT_ATOMS: atom_id res chain seq x y z
N MET A 1 6.63 20.15 -8.83
CA MET A 1 6.50 21.11 -7.70
C MET A 1 5.35 22.09 -7.85
N ASN A 2 5.03 22.65 -9.04
CA ASN A 2 3.99 23.71 -9.21
C ASN A 2 2.63 23.38 -8.55
N LEU A 3 2.12 22.14 -8.71
CA LEU A 3 0.87 21.73 -8.06
C LEU A 3 0.99 21.71 -6.52
N LEU A 4 2.13 21.28 -5.98
CA LEU A 4 2.35 21.25 -4.53
C LEU A 4 2.39 22.66 -3.93
N TYR A 5 3.05 23.59 -4.58
CA TYR A 5 3.03 25.01 -4.18
C TYR A 5 1.63 25.63 -4.27
N ALA A 6 0.87 25.30 -5.31
CA ALA A 6 -0.52 25.73 -5.40
C ALA A 6 -1.38 25.17 -4.25
N LEU A 7 -1.17 23.91 -3.85
CA LEU A 7 -1.86 23.32 -2.70
C LEU A 7 -1.36 23.94 -1.38
N GLU A 8 -0.07 24.24 -1.26
CA GLU A 8 0.49 24.90 -0.09
C GLU A 8 -0.16 26.27 0.15
N SER A 9 -0.37 27.07 -0.91
CA SER A 9 -0.96 28.40 -0.82
C SER A 9 -2.42 28.43 -0.34
N VAL A 10 -3.15 27.30 -0.41
CA VAL A 10 -4.54 27.19 0.01
C VAL A 10 -4.71 26.42 1.33
N ARG A 11 -3.61 26.09 2.03
CA ARG A 11 -3.65 25.43 3.32
C ARG A 11 -4.26 26.32 4.38
N THR A 12 -5.08 25.72 5.23
CA THR A 12 -5.65 26.36 6.41
C THR A 12 -5.69 25.38 7.55
N PRO A 13 -5.66 25.81 8.83
CA PRO A 13 -5.70 24.90 9.98
C PRO A 13 -6.88 23.92 9.96
N PHE A 14 -8.02 24.35 9.43
CA PHE A 14 -9.19 23.49 9.28
C PHE A 14 -8.96 22.36 8.28
N TRP A 15 -8.49 22.66 7.08
CA TRP A 15 -8.24 21.65 6.05
C TRP A 15 -7.03 20.79 6.38
N ASP A 16 -6.03 21.32 7.07
CA ASP A 16 -4.89 20.57 7.59
C ASP A 16 -5.35 19.47 8.54
N ALA A 17 -6.27 19.81 9.48
CA ALA A 17 -6.85 18.83 10.41
C ALA A 17 -7.70 17.79 9.66
N VAL A 18 -8.53 18.22 8.70
CA VAL A 18 -9.38 17.30 7.90
C VAL A 18 -8.54 16.32 7.11
N PHE A 19 -7.55 16.79 6.34
CA PHE A 19 -6.73 15.89 5.53
C PHE A 19 -5.74 15.07 6.35
N SER A 20 -5.31 15.56 7.52
CA SER A 20 -4.57 14.74 8.50
C SER A 20 -5.43 13.60 9.04
N ALA A 21 -6.71 13.82 9.31
CA ALA A 21 -7.62 12.76 9.72
C ALA A 21 -7.91 11.76 8.58
N VAL A 22 -8.18 12.27 7.38
CA VAL A 22 -8.48 11.44 6.19
C VAL A 22 -7.31 10.52 5.83
N THR A 23 -6.08 10.99 5.96
CA THR A 23 -4.90 10.20 5.57
C THR A 23 -4.72 8.92 6.39
N HIS A 24 -5.21 8.88 7.66
CA HIS A 24 -5.16 7.68 8.50
C HIS A 24 -5.92 6.49 7.88
N LEU A 25 -6.94 6.73 7.05
CA LEU A 25 -7.65 5.67 6.33
C LEU A 25 -6.76 4.93 5.31
N GLY A 26 -5.61 5.50 4.94
CA GLY A 26 -4.62 4.88 4.07
C GLY A 26 -3.49 4.16 4.81
N GLU A 27 -3.54 4.06 6.13
CA GLU A 27 -2.53 3.37 6.92
C GLU A 27 -2.60 1.85 6.76
N GLU A 28 -1.46 1.20 6.93
CA GLU A 28 -1.35 -0.26 6.88
C GLU A 28 -2.23 -0.92 7.94
N THR A 29 -2.35 -0.34 9.12
CA THR A 29 -3.20 -0.84 10.21
C THR A 29 -4.66 -0.90 9.80
N VAL A 30 -5.18 0.13 9.12
CA VAL A 30 -6.57 0.15 8.64
C VAL A 30 -6.79 -0.92 7.58
N PHE A 31 -5.81 -1.07 6.66
CA PHE A 31 -5.83 -2.13 5.66
C PHE A 31 -5.88 -3.52 6.33
N MET A 32 -5.00 -3.79 7.29
CA MET A 32 -4.92 -5.09 7.97
C MET A 32 -6.21 -5.41 8.74
N VAL A 33 -6.74 -4.44 9.49
CA VAL A 33 -8.01 -4.60 10.22
C VAL A 33 -9.16 -4.89 9.24
N ALA A 34 -9.24 -4.14 8.14
CA ALA A 34 -10.28 -4.36 7.14
C ALA A 34 -10.17 -5.75 6.50
N ALA A 35 -8.96 -6.19 6.13
CA ALA A 35 -8.72 -7.51 5.53
C ALA A 35 -9.10 -8.64 6.49
N ILE A 36 -8.72 -8.55 7.77
CA ILE A 36 -9.03 -9.55 8.80
C ILE A 36 -10.54 -9.60 9.08
N LEU A 37 -11.19 -8.44 9.23
CA LEU A 37 -12.64 -8.38 9.46
C LEU A 37 -13.42 -8.97 8.27
N ILE A 38 -13.00 -8.67 7.05
CA ILE A 38 -13.63 -9.23 5.85
C ILE A 38 -13.39 -10.73 5.79
N PHE A 39 -12.19 -11.20 6.10
CA PHE A 39 -11.85 -12.62 6.14
C PHE A 39 -12.72 -13.43 7.11
N TRP A 40 -12.90 -12.94 8.34
CA TRP A 40 -13.62 -13.67 9.36
C TRP A 40 -15.13 -13.42 9.38
N CYS A 41 -15.56 -12.19 9.05
CA CYS A 41 -16.95 -11.78 9.25
C CYS A 41 -17.78 -11.73 7.95
N VAL A 42 -17.13 -11.72 6.77
CA VAL A 42 -17.83 -11.55 5.49
C VAL A 42 -17.60 -12.74 4.56
N SER A 43 -16.35 -12.98 4.18
CA SER A 43 -15.99 -14.05 3.24
C SER A 43 -14.48 -14.31 3.29
N LYS A 44 -14.09 -15.57 3.51
CA LYS A 44 -12.68 -16.00 3.42
C LYS A 44 -12.06 -15.61 2.07
N GLN A 45 -12.79 -15.82 0.97
CA GLN A 45 -12.33 -15.53 -0.38
C GLN A 45 -12.01 -14.04 -0.59
N GLU A 46 -12.89 -13.14 -0.12
CA GLU A 46 -12.66 -11.70 -0.22
C GLU A 46 -11.52 -11.26 0.72
N GLY A 47 -11.38 -11.92 1.88
CA GLY A 47 -10.25 -11.73 2.78
C GLY A 47 -8.92 -12.14 2.13
N TYR A 48 -8.83 -13.32 1.53
CA TYR A 48 -7.64 -13.74 0.77
C TYR A 48 -7.30 -12.76 -0.36
N TYR A 49 -8.32 -12.27 -1.07
CA TYR A 49 -8.10 -11.27 -2.11
C TYR A 49 -7.42 -10.02 -1.56
N LEU A 50 -7.92 -9.46 -0.44
CA LEU A 50 -7.31 -8.29 0.19
C LEU A 50 -5.91 -8.60 0.72
N LEU A 51 -5.70 -9.75 1.37
CA LEU A 51 -4.39 -10.14 1.88
C LEU A 51 -3.34 -10.26 0.76
N LEU A 52 -3.71 -10.85 -0.40
CA LEU A 52 -2.83 -10.86 -1.56
C LEU A 52 -2.55 -9.45 -2.08
N MET A 53 -3.57 -8.59 -2.13
CA MET A 53 -3.41 -7.18 -2.51
C MET A 53 -2.40 -6.47 -1.62
N GLY A 54 -2.50 -6.66 -0.30
CA GLY A 54 -1.57 -6.11 0.68
C GLY A 54 -0.15 -6.65 0.49
N PHE A 55 -0.01 -7.96 0.37
CA PHE A 55 1.28 -8.61 0.19
C PHE A 55 2.00 -8.08 -1.05
N PHE A 56 1.43 -8.27 -2.23
CA PHE A 56 2.07 -7.84 -3.48
C PHE A 56 2.22 -6.32 -3.55
N GLY A 57 1.23 -5.58 -3.03
CA GLY A 57 1.30 -4.12 -2.93
C GLY A 57 2.49 -3.66 -2.12
N THR A 58 2.71 -4.23 -0.93
CA THR A 58 3.83 -3.88 -0.06
C THR A 58 5.16 -4.29 -0.67
N VAL A 59 5.29 -5.51 -1.24
CA VAL A 59 6.52 -5.94 -1.92
C VAL A 59 6.89 -4.99 -3.05
N VAL A 60 5.95 -4.69 -3.94
CA VAL A 60 6.22 -3.79 -5.08
C VAL A 60 6.53 -2.38 -4.59
N ASN A 61 5.81 -1.87 -3.59
CA ASN A 61 6.04 -0.54 -3.03
C ASN A 61 7.45 -0.42 -2.43
N GLN A 62 7.84 -1.37 -1.58
CA GLN A 62 9.16 -1.38 -0.93
C GLN A 62 10.29 -1.60 -1.94
N PHE A 63 10.08 -2.50 -2.92
CA PHE A 63 11.04 -2.71 -4.00
C PHE A 63 11.31 -1.41 -4.78
N LEU A 64 10.24 -0.72 -5.21
CA LEU A 64 10.37 0.54 -5.93
C LEU A 64 11.00 1.65 -5.08
N LYS A 65 10.68 1.71 -3.77
CA LYS A 65 11.31 2.66 -2.84
C LYS A 65 12.82 2.48 -2.76
N LEU A 66 13.28 1.24 -2.56
CA LEU A 66 14.70 0.92 -2.47
C LEU A 66 15.42 1.02 -3.82
N LEU A 67 14.72 0.76 -4.92
CA LEU A 67 15.30 0.85 -6.27
C LEU A 67 15.50 2.32 -6.69
N PHE A 68 14.47 3.16 -6.56
CA PHE A 68 14.50 4.55 -7.07
C PHE A 68 15.03 5.56 -6.06
N ARG A 69 14.89 5.34 -4.78
CA ARG A 69 15.42 6.18 -3.67
C ARG A 69 15.10 7.67 -3.80
N ILE A 70 13.90 7.99 -4.29
CA ILE A 70 13.49 9.38 -4.51
C ILE A 70 13.21 10.05 -3.17
N PRO A 71 13.93 11.13 -2.81
CA PRO A 71 13.70 11.84 -1.55
C PRO A 71 12.35 12.57 -1.56
N ARG A 72 11.86 12.87 -0.36
CA ARG A 72 10.59 13.56 -0.15
C ARG A 72 10.61 14.99 -0.71
N PRO A 73 9.43 15.58 -1.05
CA PRO A 73 9.35 16.93 -1.61
C PRO A 73 10.11 17.97 -0.82
N TRP A 74 9.96 18.01 0.51
CA TRP A 74 10.65 18.98 1.39
C TRP A 74 12.15 18.73 1.59
N VAL A 75 12.64 17.54 1.23
CA VAL A 75 14.08 17.24 1.22
C VAL A 75 14.70 17.71 -0.10
N ARG A 76 13.93 17.65 -1.19
CA ARG A 76 14.36 18.07 -2.53
C ARG A 76 14.31 19.59 -2.71
N ASP A 77 13.40 20.23 -2.01
CA ASP A 77 13.12 21.65 -2.09
C ASP A 77 12.94 22.21 -0.68
N PRO A 78 14.00 22.80 -0.07
CA PRO A 78 13.98 23.29 1.31
C PRO A 78 13.00 24.45 1.54
N ASP A 79 12.62 25.17 0.49
CA ASP A 79 11.65 26.29 0.58
C ASP A 79 10.20 25.78 0.64
N PHE A 80 9.96 24.49 0.27
CA PHE A 80 8.65 23.88 0.32
C PHE A 80 8.31 23.38 1.72
N THR A 81 7.16 23.81 2.25
CA THR A 81 6.68 23.37 3.58
C THR A 81 5.68 22.22 3.47
N ILE A 82 5.55 21.46 4.56
CA ILE A 82 4.56 20.39 4.69
C ILE A 82 3.65 20.67 5.88
N VAL A 83 2.52 19.98 5.95
CA VAL A 83 1.70 19.97 7.17
C VAL A 83 2.42 19.09 8.19
N GLU A 84 2.90 19.67 9.29
CA GLU A 84 3.81 19.03 10.26
C GLU A 84 3.25 17.75 10.90
N SER A 85 1.92 17.67 11.10
CA SER A 85 1.28 16.45 11.61
C SER A 85 1.51 15.22 10.73
N ALA A 86 1.76 15.41 9.44
CA ALA A 86 2.01 14.31 8.50
C ALA A 86 3.48 13.85 8.48
N ARG A 87 4.42 14.61 9.07
CA ARG A 87 5.86 14.32 9.03
C ARG A 87 6.19 12.97 9.68
N ALA A 88 5.61 12.68 10.85
CA ALA A 88 5.88 11.45 11.59
C ALA A 88 5.50 10.17 10.80
N GLN A 89 4.44 10.26 9.99
CA GLN A 89 3.97 9.15 9.15
C GLN A 89 4.65 9.10 7.77
N ALA A 90 5.36 10.15 7.41
CA ALA A 90 6.06 10.24 6.13
C ALA A 90 7.49 9.70 6.24
N THR A 91 7.65 8.49 6.75
CA THR A 91 8.93 7.78 6.81
C THR A 91 9.35 7.27 5.43
N GLY A 92 10.65 7.12 5.24
CA GLY A 92 11.19 6.53 4.03
C GLY A 92 11.16 7.42 2.79
N TYR A 93 11.57 6.82 1.67
CA TYR A 93 11.58 7.47 0.36
C TYR A 93 10.17 7.86 -0.11
N SER A 94 10.09 8.88 -0.98
CA SER A 94 8.81 9.42 -1.46
C SER A 94 8.09 8.47 -2.41
N PHE A 95 8.82 7.92 -3.38
CA PHE A 95 8.27 7.14 -4.49
C PHE A 95 8.29 5.63 -4.23
N PRO A 96 7.19 4.92 -4.45
CA PRO A 96 5.83 5.40 -4.61
C PRO A 96 5.08 5.60 -3.27
N SER A 97 3.85 6.17 -3.30
CA SER A 97 3.07 6.47 -2.10
C SER A 97 2.45 5.23 -1.44
N GLY A 98 2.90 4.85 -0.24
CA GLY A 98 2.35 3.72 0.52
C GLY A 98 0.88 3.91 0.92
N HIS A 99 0.49 5.09 1.42
CA HIS A 99 -0.90 5.38 1.79
C HIS A 99 -1.87 5.28 0.59
N THR A 100 -1.47 5.79 -0.58
CA THR A 100 -2.27 5.64 -1.80
C THR A 100 -2.37 4.17 -2.20
N GLN A 101 -1.27 3.42 -2.15
CA GLN A 101 -1.24 1.99 -2.42
C GLN A 101 -2.24 1.24 -1.53
N ASN A 102 -2.19 1.46 -0.21
CA ASN A 102 -3.06 0.83 0.76
C ASN A 102 -4.52 1.24 0.58
N ALA A 103 -4.79 2.53 0.34
CA ALA A 103 -6.16 3.01 0.11
C ALA A 103 -6.79 2.38 -1.14
N VAL A 104 -6.04 2.29 -2.24
CA VAL A 104 -6.52 1.63 -3.47
C VAL A 104 -6.67 0.12 -3.26
N ALA A 105 -5.75 -0.53 -2.55
CA ALA A 105 -5.86 -1.95 -2.21
C ALA A 105 -7.11 -2.23 -1.36
N THR A 106 -7.33 -1.47 -0.27
CA THR A 106 -8.47 -1.64 0.63
C THR A 106 -9.79 -1.27 -0.05
N PHE A 107 -9.93 0.01 -0.37
CA PHE A 107 -11.23 0.54 -0.83
C PHE A 107 -11.49 0.18 -2.29
N GLY A 108 -10.48 0.12 -3.16
CA GLY A 108 -10.59 -0.38 -4.52
C GLY A 108 -10.95 -1.87 -4.55
N GLY A 109 -10.32 -2.67 -3.68
CA GLY A 109 -10.64 -4.07 -3.48
C GLY A 109 -12.09 -4.29 -3.05
N ILE A 110 -12.55 -3.58 -2.01
CA ILE A 110 -13.95 -3.62 -1.54
C ILE A 110 -14.91 -3.14 -2.63
N ALA A 111 -14.59 -2.04 -3.33
CA ALA A 111 -15.40 -1.53 -4.43
C ALA A 111 -15.56 -2.54 -5.57
N ARG A 112 -14.51 -3.35 -5.84
CA ARG A 112 -14.50 -4.40 -6.87
C ARG A 112 -15.35 -5.60 -6.49
N SER A 113 -15.32 -5.99 -5.20
CA SER A 113 -16.02 -7.19 -4.69
C SER A 113 -17.48 -6.94 -4.35
N THR A 114 -17.84 -5.72 -3.90
CA THR A 114 -19.20 -5.42 -3.48
C THR A 114 -20.22 -5.37 -4.61
N ARG A 115 -21.42 -5.88 -4.34
CA ARG A 115 -22.58 -5.75 -5.24
C ARG A 115 -23.41 -4.49 -4.99
N ARG A 116 -23.18 -3.79 -3.87
CA ARG A 116 -23.96 -2.61 -3.46
C ARG A 116 -23.37 -1.34 -4.11
N PRO A 117 -24.08 -0.63 -4.99
CA PRO A 117 -23.52 0.49 -5.74
C PRO A 117 -23.11 1.66 -4.83
N TRP A 118 -23.86 1.93 -3.75
CA TRP A 118 -23.50 3.00 -2.81
C TRP A 118 -22.20 2.72 -2.07
N VAL A 119 -21.93 1.45 -1.67
CA VAL A 119 -20.65 1.06 -1.05
C VAL A 119 -19.51 1.25 -2.05
N ARG A 120 -19.71 0.86 -3.31
CA ARG A 120 -18.71 1.04 -4.36
C ARG A 120 -18.32 2.50 -4.51
N TRP A 121 -19.29 3.40 -4.64
CA TRP A 121 -19.01 4.82 -4.80
C TRP A 121 -18.42 5.46 -3.55
N ALA A 122 -18.87 5.06 -2.36
CA ALA A 122 -18.26 5.49 -1.09
C ALA A 122 -16.78 5.09 -1.01
N CYS A 123 -16.44 3.83 -1.36
CA CYS A 123 -15.06 3.37 -1.40
C CYS A 123 -14.22 4.15 -2.43
N VAL A 124 -14.76 4.40 -3.62
CA VAL A 124 -14.07 5.22 -4.63
C VAL A 124 -13.83 6.65 -4.12
N ALA A 125 -14.80 7.25 -3.46
CA ALA A 125 -14.62 8.58 -2.86
C ALA A 125 -13.52 8.58 -1.79
N VAL A 126 -13.51 7.59 -0.90
CA VAL A 126 -12.50 7.48 0.16
C VAL A 126 -11.10 7.30 -0.41
N LEU A 127 -10.88 6.38 -1.36
CA LEU A 127 -9.55 6.17 -1.95
C LEU A 127 -9.03 7.42 -2.68
N LEU A 128 -9.90 8.18 -3.33
CA LEU A 128 -9.54 9.45 -3.98
C LEU A 128 -9.19 10.52 -2.94
N LEU A 129 -9.97 10.63 -1.86
CA LEU A 129 -9.71 11.56 -0.77
C LEU A 129 -8.38 11.26 -0.06
N VAL A 130 -8.10 9.99 0.24
CA VAL A 130 -6.81 9.58 0.82
C VAL A 130 -5.66 9.90 -0.15
N SER A 131 -5.79 9.58 -1.42
CA SER A 131 -4.75 9.86 -2.42
C SER A 131 -4.50 11.37 -2.55
N PHE A 132 -5.56 12.17 -2.57
CA PHE A 132 -5.47 13.63 -2.60
C PHE A 132 -4.86 14.19 -1.32
N SER A 133 -5.19 13.64 -0.15
CA SER A 133 -4.62 14.09 1.12
C SER A 133 -3.09 14.07 1.12
N ARG A 134 -2.46 13.08 0.42
CA ARG A 134 -1.00 12.98 0.34
C ARG A 134 -0.36 14.13 -0.44
N LEU A 135 -1.07 14.65 -1.44
CA LEU A 135 -0.66 15.84 -2.20
C LEU A 135 -0.87 17.11 -1.38
N TYR A 136 -2.05 17.25 -0.74
CA TYR A 136 -2.39 18.41 0.08
C TYR A 136 -1.42 18.56 1.26
N LEU A 137 -1.14 17.48 1.98
CA LEU A 137 -0.20 17.48 3.11
C LEU A 137 1.26 17.73 2.68
N GLY A 138 1.56 17.66 1.38
CA GLY A 138 2.87 17.94 0.81
C GLY A 138 3.89 16.81 0.93
N VAL A 139 3.45 15.61 1.32
CA VAL A 139 4.34 14.49 1.61
C VAL A 139 4.67 13.60 0.42
N HIS A 140 3.94 13.76 -0.70
CA HIS A 140 4.16 13.04 -1.96
C HIS A 140 3.94 13.94 -3.17
N THR A 141 4.61 13.60 -4.28
CA THR A 141 4.39 14.24 -5.57
C THR A 141 3.21 13.59 -6.32
N PRO A 142 2.64 14.25 -7.34
CA PRO A 142 1.63 13.63 -8.23
C PRO A 142 2.11 12.33 -8.88
N LEU A 143 3.41 12.23 -9.18
CA LEU A 143 4.01 11.02 -9.74
C LEU A 143 3.97 9.86 -8.73
N ASP A 144 4.31 10.12 -7.47
CA ASP A 144 4.31 9.10 -6.41
C ASP A 144 2.90 8.53 -6.21
N VAL A 145 1.89 9.40 -6.20
CA VAL A 145 0.47 9.04 -6.07
C VAL A 145 -0.04 8.33 -7.32
N GLY A 146 0.27 8.85 -8.51
CA GLY A 146 -0.18 8.30 -9.78
C GLY A 146 0.34 6.88 -10.04
N VAL A 147 1.61 6.64 -9.76
CA VAL A 147 2.20 5.29 -9.92
C VAL A 147 1.62 4.31 -8.91
N SER A 148 1.46 4.71 -7.64
CA SER A 148 0.81 3.85 -6.64
C SER A 148 -0.62 3.50 -7.04
N PHE A 149 -1.36 4.48 -7.54
CA PHE A 149 -2.73 4.29 -8.02
C PHE A 149 -2.79 3.32 -9.20
N ALA A 150 -1.89 3.47 -10.17
CA ALA A 150 -1.80 2.59 -11.34
C ALA A 150 -1.44 1.15 -10.94
N VAL A 151 -0.40 0.97 -10.13
CA VAL A 151 0.05 -0.36 -9.67
C VAL A 151 -1.05 -1.06 -8.88
N ALA A 152 -1.63 -0.40 -7.86
CA ALA A 152 -2.69 -0.99 -7.08
C ALA A 152 -3.97 -1.21 -7.91
N GLY A 153 -4.30 -0.31 -8.83
CA GLY A 153 -5.42 -0.47 -9.76
C GLY A 153 -5.28 -1.70 -10.65
N VAL A 154 -4.10 -1.95 -11.21
CA VAL A 154 -3.81 -3.19 -11.96
C VAL A 154 -4.00 -4.41 -11.07
N MET A 155 -3.50 -4.39 -9.84
CA MET A 155 -3.71 -5.49 -8.89
C MET A 155 -5.17 -5.73 -8.57
N VAL A 156 -5.98 -4.67 -8.34
CA VAL A 156 -7.43 -4.77 -8.12
C VAL A 156 -8.11 -5.51 -9.28
N LEU A 157 -7.70 -5.23 -10.52
CA LEU A 157 -8.31 -5.82 -11.70
C LEU A 157 -7.86 -7.26 -11.97
N THR A 158 -6.59 -7.58 -11.70
CA THR A 158 -5.97 -8.86 -12.05
C THR A 158 -6.11 -9.91 -10.95
N LEU A 159 -5.94 -9.53 -9.67
CA LEU A 159 -5.99 -10.50 -8.57
C LEU A 159 -7.42 -10.96 -8.24
N TYR A 160 -8.42 -10.10 -8.45
CA TYR A 160 -9.81 -10.49 -8.17
C TYR A 160 -10.29 -11.71 -8.97
N PRO A 161 -10.20 -11.74 -10.31
CA PRO A 161 -10.58 -12.93 -11.07
C PRO A 161 -9.69 -14.15 -10.75
N LEU A 162 -8.43 -13.93 -10.41
CA LEU A 162 -7.51 -15.01 -10.06
C LEU A 162 -7.94 -15.72 -8.77
N ILE A 163 -8.26 -14.97 -7.72
CA ILE A 163 -8.79 -15.52 -6.46
C ILE A 163 -10.13 -16.22 -6.66
N ARG A 164 -11.01 -15.66 -7.50
CA ARG A 164 -12.29 -16.32 -7.85
C ARG A 164 -12.11 -17.66 -8.55
N GLN A 165 -11.03 -17.85 -9.29
CA GLN A 165 -10.69 -19.15 -9.87
C GLN A 165 -10.04 -20.09 -8.85
N ALA A 166 -9.21 -19.56 -7.97
CA ALA A 166 -8.52 -20.33 -6.92
C ALA A 166 -9.49 -21.00 -5.95
N ASP A 167 -10.61 -20.34 -5.63
CA ASP A 167 -11.71 -20.91 -4.83
C ASP A 167 -12.27 -22.23 -5.39
N ARG A 168 -12.19 -22.39 -6.70
CA ARG A 168 -12.65 -23.61 -7.39
C ARG A 168 -11.55 -24.62 -7.67
N LYS A 169 -10.30 -24.27 -7.41
CA LYS A 169 -9.12 -25.08 -7.73
C LYS A 169 -8.07 -24.95 -6.61
N PRO A 170 -8.07 -25.85 -5.62
CA PRO A 170 -7.12 -25.79 -4.50
C PRO A 170 -5.66 -25.71 -4.95
N SER A 171 -5.29 -26.40 -6.04
CA SER A 171 -3.93 -26.32 -6.60
C SER A 171 -3.53 -24.91 -7.05
N LEU A 172 -4.49 -24.08 -7.47
CA LEU A 172 -4.21 -22.69 -7.83
C LEU A 172 -3.97 -21.84 -6.57
N MET A 173 -4.72 -22.08 -5.49
CA MET A 173 -4.50 -21.39 -4.22
C MET A 173 -3.10 -21.74 -3.66
N ALA A 174 -2.75 -23.03 -3.61
CA ALA A 174 -1.42 -23.47 -3.20
C ALA A 174 -0.31 -22.82 -4.09
N GLY A 175 -0.56 -22.73 -5.40
CA GLY A 175 0.36 -22.05 -6.33
C GLY A 175 0.50 -20.55 -6.05
N LEU A 176 -0.58 -19.87 -5.65
CA LEU A 176 -0.54 -18.45 -5.28
C LEU A 176 0.26 -18.24 -3.99
N ILE A 177 0.05 -19.07 -2.98
CA ILE A 177 0.80 -19.00 -1.71
C ILE A 177 2.28 -19.30 -1.96
N ALA A 178 2.59 -20.32 -2.75
CA ALA A 178 3.97 -20.63 -3.15
C ALA A 178 4.61 -19.45 -3.92
N GLY A 179 3.85 -18.82 -4.81
CA GLY A 179 4.27 -17.60 -5.51
C GLY A 179 4.55 -16.43 -4.57
N MET A 180 3.72 -16.23 -3.55
CA MET A 180 3.97 -15.23 -2.49
C MET A 180 5.28 -15.51 -1.75
N LEU A 181 5.53 -16.75 -1.35
CA LEU A 181 6.79 -17.15 -0.70
C LEU A 181 7.99 -16.87 -1.59
N LEU A 182 7.95 -17.27 -2.86
CA LEU A 182 9.03 -17.03 -3.81
C LEU A 182 9.30 -15.53 -4.02
N VAL A 183 8.26 -14.74 -4.19
CA VAL A 183 8.37 -13.27 -4.35
C VAL A 183 8.89 -12.61 -3.08
N GLY A 184 8.43 -13.05 -1.90
CA GLY A 184 8.91 -12.57 -0.60
C GLY A 184 10.40 -12.88 -0.39
N ILE A 185 10.83 -14.10 -0.71
CA ILE A 185 12.25 -14.52 -0.65
C ILE A 185 13.08 -13.70 -1.66
N ALA A 186 12.62 -13.56 -2.90
CA ALA A 186 13.31 -12.77 -3.92
C ALA A 186 13.47 -11.30 -3.50
N TYR A 187 12.44 -10.72 -2.87
CA TYR A 187 12.52 -9.38 -2.31
C TYR A 187 13.55 -9.29 -1.17
N LEU A 188 13.57 -10.25 -0.24
CA LEU A 188 14.58 -10.27 0.83
C LEU A 188 15.99 -10.43 0.27
N VAL A 189 16.19 -11.32 -0.70
CA VAL A 189 17.50 -11.46 -1.38
C VAL A 189 17.90 -10.12 -2.00
N PHE A 190 16.97 -9.44 -2.68
CA PHE A 190 17.25 -8.09 -3.20
C PHE A 190 17.64 -7.12 -2.09
N ALA A 191 16.89 -7.06 -0.98
CA ALA A 191 17.11 -6.11 0.11
C ALA A 191 18.43 -6.33 0.89
N TYR A 192 19.00 -7.54 0.83
CA TYR A 192 20.26 -7.88 1.51
C TYR A 192 21.48 -7.98 0.58
N VAL A 193 21.28 -8.37 -0.67
CA VAL A 193 22.39 -8.68 -1.60
C VAL A 193 22.62 -7.58 -2.63
N TYR A 194 21.60 -6.78 -2.94
CA TYR A 194 21.76 -5.69 -3.91
C TYR A 194 22.80 -4.68 -3.44
N PRO A 195 23.78 -4.30 -4.29
CA PRO A 195 24.82 -3.35 -3.92
C PRO A 195 24.27 -1.92 -3.88
N PHE A 196 23.64 -1.58 -2.77
CA PHE A 196 23.13 -0.22 -2.59
C PHE A 196 24.29 0.78 -2.54
N PRO A 197 24.11 2.00 -3.10
CA PRO A 197 25.10 3.06 -2.99
C PRO A 197 25.41 3.40 -1.54
N ALA A 198 26.61 3.95 -1.27
CA ALA A 198 27.05 4.29 0.08
C ALA A 198 26.19 5.39 0.76
N ASP A 199 25.44 6.16 -0.02
CA ASP A 199 24.52 7.23 0.44
C ASP A 199 23.10 6.73 0.70
N VAL A 200 22.87 5.41 0.62
CA VAL A 200 21.56 4.85 0.96
C VAL A 200 21.24 5.15 2.42
N ASP A 201 20.04 5.65 2.67
CA ASP A 201 19.56 5.88 4.02
C ASP A 201 19.39 4.53 4.75
N ALA A 202 20.21 4.33 5.80
CA ALA A 202 20.27 3.08 6.55
C ALA A 202 18.92 2.74 7.23
N ALA A 203 18.17 3.75 7.70
CA ALA A 203 16.87 3.53 8.32
C ALA A 203 15.83 3.06 7.28
N ASN A 204 15.87 3.61 6.07
CA ASN A 204 15.00 3.19 4.98
C ASN A 204 15.32 1.76 4.51
N LEU A 205 16.59 1.40 4.45
CA LEU A 205 16.99 0.04 4.11
C LEU A 205 16.56 -0.96 5.20
N ALA A 206 16.83 -0.66 6.47
CA ALA A 206 16.40 -1.49 7.59
C ALA A 206 14.88 -1.69 7.63
N HIS A 207 14.12 -0.62 7.38
CA HIS A 207 12.65 -0.70 7.30
C HIS A 207 12.17 -1.58 6.14
N GLY A 208 12.84 -1.50 4.99
CA GLY A 208 12.57 -2.39 3.84
C GLY A 208 12.83 -3.86 4.17
N GLN A 209 13.95 -4.16 4.85
CA GLN A 209 14.30 -5.51 5.32
C GLN A 209 13.28 -6.04 6.34
N GLU A 210 12.92 -5.23 7.34
CA GLU A 210 11.90 -5.58 8.33
C GLU A 210 10.55 -5.92 7.69
N ASN A 211 10.10 -5.11 6.74
CA ASN A 211 8.87 -5.37 6.01
C ASN A 211 8.94 -6.68 5.21
N GLY A 212 10.08 -7.01 4.63
CA GLY A 212 10.29 -8.30 3.96
C GLY A 212 10.08 -9.50 4.90
N TRP A 213 10.63 -9.44 6.10
CA TRP A 213 10.43 -10.49 7.12
C TRP A 213 8.98 -10.58 7.61
N LYS A 214 8.31 -9.44 7.83
CA LYS A 214 6.89 -9.41 8.20
C LYS A 214 6.01 -10.07 7.14
N LEU A 215 6.26 -9.77 5.87
CA LEU A 215 5.53 -10.35 4.74
C LEU A 215 5.75 -11.85 4.62
N LEU A 216 6.99 -12.31 4.78
CA LEU A 216 7.31 -13.74 4.73
C LEU A 216 6.62 -14.49 5.88
N GLY A 217 6.68 -13.95 7.10
CA GLY A 217 6.00 -14.51 8.27
C GLY A 217 4.48 -14.58 8.09
N ALA A 218 3.86 -13.52 7.57
CA ALA A 218 2.42 -13.49 7.28
C ALA A 218 2.03 -14.56 6.24
N THR A 219 2.87 -14.79 5.22
CA THR A 219 2.61 -15.82 4.21
C THR A 219 2.71 -17.23 4.80
N CYS A 220 3.68 -17.48 5.69
CA CYS A 220 3.78 -18.77 6.40
C CYS A 220 2.54 -19.02 7.26
N LEU A 221 2.01 -17.99 7.94
CA LEU A 221 0.78 -18.13 8.73
C LEU A 221 -0.45 -18.43 7.86
N LEU A 222 -0.57 -17.82 6.70
CA LEU A 222 -1.63 -18.11 5.74
C LEU A 222 -1.57 -19.56 5.26
N TYR A 223 -0.38 -20.07 4.96
CA TYR A 223 -0.19 -21.46 4.54
C TYR A 223 -0.61 -22.46 5.63
N THR A 224 -0.23 -22.21 6.87
CA THR A 224 -0.59 -23.12 8.00
C THR A 224 -2.08 -23.07 8.33
N SER A 225 -2.74 -21.92 8.15
CA SER A 225 -4.19 -21.79 8.34
C SER A 225 -4.99 -22.53 7.28
N ASP A 226 -4.55 -22.48 6.02
CA ASP A 226 -5.21 -23.18 4.91
C ASP A 226 -5.06 -24.71 5.04
N ALA A 227 -3.87 -25.17 5.44
CA ALA A 227 -3.60 -26.59 5.68
C ALA A 227 -4.34 -27.18 6.91
N ALA A 228 -4.81 -26.36 7.83
CA ALA A 228 -5.58 -26.81 9.00
C ALA A 228 -7.08 -26.96 8.71
N ASP A 229 -7.56 -26.39 7.61
CA ASP A 229 -8.96 -26.47 7.16
C ASP A 229 -9.21 -27.67 6.18
N GLU A 230 -8.14 -28.39 5.76
CA GLU A 230 -8.19 -29.64 4.98
C GLU A 230 -8.17 -30.89 5.92
#